data_9410a9893d593d22a012e46014db1bcd
#
_entry.id   9410a9893d593d22a012e46014db1bcd
#
_cell.length_a   1.000
_cell.length_b   1.000
_cell.length_c   1.000
_cell.angle_alpha   90.00
_cell.angle_beta   90.00
_cell.angle_gamma   90.00
#
_symmetry.space_group_name_H-M   'P 1'
#
loop_
_entity.id
_entity.type
_entity.pdbx_description
1 polymer ?
#
loop_
_entity_poly.entity_id
_entity_poly.type
_entity_poly.pdbx_seq_one_letter_code
_entity_poly.pdbx_strand_id
1 'polypeptide(L)'
;MDMAGALVLATSVMGLGAITFSALSLAFQRSHSRKSVRPFCNVLQCESDNEMHISIQNAGMGPMRIQKIVLLEYEGDSIQSGVPLEEAFPAEAARGVILHRLDAFVLAPLQEVEVLRIVYRASSEEAASGITSSLFGRYLGVTYLDIY
;
A
#
# COMPACT_ATOMS: atom_id res chain seq x y z
N MET A 1 34.47 -29.24 -46.63
CA MET A 1 33.99 -29.22 -45.22
C MET A 1 33.43 -30.61 -44.96
N ASP A 2 34.05 -31.37 -44.04
CA ASP A 2 33.64 -32.74 -43.79
C ASP A 2 32.26 -32.76 -43.14
N MET A 3 31.47 -33.77 -43.49
CA MET A 3 30.10 -33.93 -42.99
C MET A 3 30.06 -33.93 -41.43
N ALA A 4 31.10 -34.48 -40.80
CA ALA A 4 31.28 -34.47 -39.36
C ALA A 4 31.45 -33.04 -38.80
N GLY A 5 32.23 -32.20 -39.45
CA GLY A 5 32.43 -30.80 -39.03
C GLY A 5 31.17 -29.97 -39.14
N ALA A 6 30.37 -30.21 -40.18
CA ALA A 6 29.09 -29.54 -40.35
C ALA A 6 28.07 -29.91 -39.23
N LEU A 7 28.06 -31.18 -38.84
CA LEU A 7 27.19 -31.69 -37.78
C LEU A 7 27.57 -31.11 -36.40
N VAL A 8 28.87 -31.04 -36.09
CA VAL A 8 29.36 -30.44 -34.83
C VAL A 8 29.02 -28.96 -34.76
N LEU A 9 29.15 -28.24 -35.87
CA LEU A 9 28.82 -26.80 -35.92
C LEU A 9 27.31 -26.56 -35.74
N ALA A 10 26.50 -27.39 -36.40
CA ALA A 10 25.03 -27.28 -36.25
C ALA A 10 24.58 -27.58 -34.81
N THR A 11 25.12 -28.62 -34.15
CA THR A 11 24.77 -28.94 -32.76
C THR A 11 25.25 -27.87 -31.79
N SER A 12 26.42 -27.26 -32.02
CA SER A 12 26.91 -26.16 -31.19
C SER A 12 26.05 -24.91 -31.31
N VAL A 13 25.61 -24.55 -32.53
CA VAL A 13 24.71 -23.41 -32.78
C VAL A 13 23.32 -23.65 -32.12
N MET A 14 22.81 -24.88 -32.25
CA MET A 14 21.53 -25.24 -31.60
C MET A 14 21.63 -25.18 -30.07
N GLY A 15 22.75 -25.66 -29.50
CA GLY A 15 23.00 -25.60 -28.06
C GLY A 15 23.07 -24.17 -27.53
N LEU A 16 23.82 -23.30 -28.20
CA LEU A 16 23.86 -21.87 -27.86
C LEU A 16 22.50 -21.20 -27.98
N GLY A 17 21.75 -21.51 -29.04
CA GLY A 17 20.38 -21.00 -29.20
C GLY A 17 19.45 -21.44 -28.07
N ALA A 18 19.52 -22.69 -27.63
CA ALA A 18 18.72 -23.21 -26.53
C ALA A 18 19.05 -22.52 -25.19
N ILE A 19 20.34 -22.28 -24.91
CA ILE A 19 20.78 -21.59 -23.68
C ILE A 19 20.31 -20.14 -23.68
N THR A 20 20.48 -19.42 -24.79
CA THR A 20 20.04 -18.00 -24.87
C THR A 20 18.52 -17.89 -24.72
N PHE A 21 17.77 -18.76 -25.37
CA PHE A 21 16.31 -18.78 -25.25
C PHE A 21 15.86 -19.09 -23.80
N SER A 22 16.50 -20.04 -23.15
CA SER A 22 16.20 -20.38 -21.75
C SER A 22 16.49 -19.20 -20.80
N ALA A 23 17.61 -18.51 -21.00
CA ALA A 23 17.99 -17.36 -20.21
C ALA A 23 16.98 -16.19 -20.38
N LEU A 24 16.56 -15.92 -21.61
CA LEU A 24 15.55 -14.92 -21.91
C LEU A 24 14.20 -15.29 -21.28
N SER A 25 13.77 -16.53 -21.40
CA SER A 25 12.52 -17.03 -20.81
C SER A 25 12.50 -16.86 -19.29
N LEU A 26 13.60 -17.18 -18.62
CA LEU A 26 13.77 -16.97 -17.18
C LEU A 26 13.69 -15.48 -16.79
N ALA A 27 14.31 -14.60 -17.58
CA ALA A 27 14.25 -13.17 -17.34
C ALA A 27 12.82 -12.63 -17.49
N PHE A 28 12.11 -13.05 -18.51
CA PHE A 28 10.69 -12.70 -18.71
C PHE A 28 9.80 -13.24 -17.58
N GLN A 29 9.97 -14.50 -17.17
CA GLN A 29 9.22 -15.08 -16.05
C GLN A 29 9.46 -14.31 -14.75
N ARG A 30 10.71 -13.98 -14.42
CA ARG A 30 11.02 -13.17 -13.23
C ARG A 30 10.39 -11.79 -13.28
N SER A 31 10.45 -11.12 -14.43
CA SER A 31 9.81 -9.81 -14.60
C SER A 31 8.29 -9.90 -14.44
N HIS A 32 7.67 -10.92 -15.02
CA HIS A 32 6.23 -11.14 -14.93
C HIS A 32 5.80 -11.47 -13.49
N SER A 33 6.53 -12.37 -12.82
CA SER A 33 6.25 -12.73 -11.43
C SER A 33 6.34 -11.54 -10.48
N ARG A 34 7.36 -10.68 -10.65
CA ARG A 34 7.46 -9.44 -9.85
C ARG A 34 6.28 -8.50 -10.06
N LYS A 35 5.78 -8.37 -11.28
CA LYS A 35 4.63 -7.52 -11.57
C LYS A 35 3.31 -8.08 -11.05
N SER A 36 3.16 -9.40 -11.03
CA SER A 36 1.93 -10.07 -10.57
C SER A 36 1.78 -10.13 -9.06
N VAL A 37 2.88 -9.99 -8.31
CA VAL A 37 2.86 -10.01 -6.84
C VAL A 37 2.97 -8.62 -6.21
N ARG A 38 2.58 -7.57 -6.92
CA ARG A 38 2.63 -6.22 -6.36
C ARG A 38 1.63 -6.06 -5.22
N PRO A 39 2.02 -5.35 -4.15
CA PRO A 39 1.08 -4.94 -3.12
C PRO A 39 0.11 -3.90 -3.69
N PHE A 40 -1.10 -3.90 -3.17
CA PHE A 40 -2.11 -2.90 -3.47
C PHE A 40 -2.71 -2.39 -2.16
N CYS A 41 -2.51 -1.11 -1.90
CA CYS A 41 -3.04 -0.46 -0.71
C CYS A 41 -4.51 -0.11 -0.93
N ASN A 42 -5.37 -0.63 -0.09
CA ASN A 42 -6.77 -0.26 -0.01
C ASN A 42 -7.05 0.41 1.34
N VAL A 43 -7.76 1.53 1.33
CA VAL A 43 -8.18 2.23 2.53
C VAL A 43 -9.67 1.97 2.71
N LEU A 44 -10.03 1.39 3.82
CA LEU A 44 -11.40 1.05 4.17
C LEU A 44 -11.88 2.00 5.27
N GLN A 45 -13.02 2.63 5.03
CA GLN A 45 -13.72 3.40 6.05
C GLN A 45 -15.00 2.66 6.39
N CYS A 46 -15.21 2.42 7.67
CA CYS A 46 -16.42 1.83 8.17
C CYS A 46 -17.01 2.75 9.25
N GLU A 47 -18.29 3.03 9.15
CA GLU A 47 -19.02 3.91 10.05
C GLU A 47 -20.22 3.17 10.62
N SER A 48 -20.41 3.30 11.92
CA SER A 48 -21.57 2.80 12.65
C SER A 48 -22.13 3.91 13.54
N ASP A 49 -23.27 3.66 14.19
CA ASP A 49 -23.96 4.68 15.00
C ASP A 49 -23.09 5.29 16.11
N ASN A 50 -22.10 4.54 16.61
CA ASN A 50 -21.32 4.95 17.78
C ASN A 50 -19.83 5.09 17.47
N GLU A 51 -19.34 4.66 16.31
CA GLU A 51 -17.93 4.72 15.98
C GLU A 51 -17.67 4.76 14.48
N MET A 52 -16.56 5.38 14.12
CA MET A 52 -15.98 5.32 12.78
C MET A 52 -14.58 4.74 12.91
N HIS A 53 -14.22 3.81 12.04
CA HIS A 53 -12.85 3.33 11.95
C HIS A 53 -12.34 3.35 10.51
N ILE A 54 -11.04 3.59 10.41
CA ILE A 54 -10.31 3.56 9.14
C ILE A 54 -9.26 2.47 9.25
N SER A 55 -9.26 1.57 8.27
CA SER A 55 -8.29 0.48 8.16
C SER A 55 -7.52 0.59 6.86
N ILE A 56 -6.30 0.07 6.88
CA ILE A 56 -5.47 -0.12 5.69
C ILE A 56 -5.36 -1.61 5.43
N GLN A 57 -5.72 -2.02 4.23
CA GLN A 57 -5.64 -3.40 3.78
C GLN A 57 -4.65 -3.53 2.63
N ASN A 58 -3.81 -4.54 2.69
CA ASN A 58 -3.04 -4.95 1.53
C ASN A 58 -3.88 -5.90 0.66
N ALA A 59 -4.57 -5.36 -0.33
CA ALA A 59 -5.38 -6.14 -1.26
C ALA A 59 -4.55 -6.81 -2.38
N GLY A 60 -3.23 -6.59 -2.39
CA GLY A 60 -2.30 -7.21 -3.35
C GLY A 60 -1.75 -8.55 -2.87
N MET A 61 -0.98 -9.18 -3.75
CA MET A 61 -0.39 -10.51 -3.52
C MET A 61 1.03 -10.44 -2.92
N GLY A 62 1.66 -9.26 -2.90
CA GLY A 62 2.99 -9.05 -2.33
C GLY A 62 2.94 -8.37 -0.97
N PRO A 63 3.97 -8.52 -0.13
CA PRO A 63 4.06 -7.80 1.13
C PRO A 63 4.24 -6.30 0.87
N MET A 64 3.57 -5.49 1.69
CA MET A 64 3.53 -4.04 1.61
C MET A 64 4.14 -3.42 2.86
N ARG A 65 5.17 -2.60 2.70
CA ARG A 65 5.74 -1.85 3.82
C ARG A 65 5.16 -0.44 3.85
N ILE A 66 4.34 -0.17 4.84
CA ILE A 66 3.83 1.18 5.10
C ILE A 66 4.98 2.01 5.69
N GLN A 67 5.21 3.19 5.11
CA GLN A 67 6.24 4.12 5.56
C GLN A 67 5.65 5.29 6.33
N LYS A 68 4.55 5.83 5.83
CA LYS A 68 3.94 7.03 6.38
C LYS A 68 2.45 7.08 6.06
N ILE A 69 1.69 7.56 7.02
CA ILE A 69 0.27 7.86 6.87
C ILE A 69 0.08 9.33 7.22
N VAL A 70 -0.57 10.08 6.33
CA VAL A 70 -0.78 11.51 6.46
C VAL A 70 -2.21 11.87 6.11
N LEU A 71 -2.73 12.92 6.72
CA LEU A 71 -3.93 13.58 6.24
C LEU A 71 -3.54 14.68 5.26
N LEU A 72 -4.09 14.59 4.06
CA LEU A 72 -3.85 15.53 2.97
C LEU A 72 -4.98 16.55 2.95
N GLU A 73 -4.64 17.80 2.88
CA GLU A 73 -5.58 18.90 2.71
C GLU A 73 -5.51 19.40 1.28
N TYR A 74 -6.67 19.50 0.63
CA TYR A 74 -6.77 20.03 -0.73
C TYR A 74 -7.25 21.46 -0.68
N GLU A 75 -6.55 22.35 -1.36
CA GLU A 75 -7.01 23.71 -1.66
C GLU A 75 -7.08 23.86 -3.18
N GLY A 76 -8.30 23.80 -3.72
CA GLY A 76 -8.50 23.73 -5.17
C GLY A 76 -8.02 22.39 -5.74
N ASP A 77 -7.21 22.44 -6.80
CA ASP A 77 -6.67 21.26 -7.49
C ASP A 77 -5.28 20.84 -6.98
N SER A 78 -4.75 21.48 -5.93
CA SER A 78 -3.40 21.19 -5.42
C SER A 78 -3.42 20.61 -4.01
N ILE A 79 -2.58 19.61 -3.80
CA ILE A 79 -2.30 19.05 -2.47
C ILE A 79 -1.37 20.04 -1.76
N GLN A 80 -1.82 20.64 -0.66
CA GLN A 80 -1.00 21.58 0.07
C GLN A 80 0.03 20.88 0.94
N SER A 81 -0.33 20.27 2.00
CA SER A 81 0.62 19.58 2.88
C SER A 81 -0.03 18.39 3.55
N GLY A 82 0.75 17.33 3.74
CA GLY A 82 0.30 16.20 4.52
C GLY A 82 0.69 16.40 5.99
N VAL A 83 -0.27 16.48 6.87
CA VAL A 83 -0.04 16.47 8.31
C VAL A 83 0.01 15.01 8.77
N PRO A 84 1.03 14.58 9.55
CA PRO A 84 1.04 13.25 10.14
C PRO A 84 -0.28 12.98 10.87
N LEU A 85 -0.80 11.76 10.74
CA LEU A 85 -2.09 11.42 11.34
C LEU A 85 -2.12 11.67 12.85
N GLU A 86 -0.98 11.49 13.52
CA GLU A 86 -0.80 11.72 14.95
C GLU A 86 -0.94 13.20 15.35
N GLU A 87 -0.61 14.13 14.47
CA GLU A 87 -0.63 15.58 14.71
C GLU A 87 -1.94 16.23 14.23
N ALA A 88 -2.75 15.48 13.48
CA ALA A 88 -3.93 16.02 12.81
C ALA A 88 -5.12 16.26 13.75
N PHE A 89 -5.12 15.65 14.95
CA PHE A 89 -6.20 15.76 15.90
C PHE A 89 -5.79 16.64 17.08
N PRO A 90 -6.54 17.71 17.38
CA PRO A 90 -6.27 18.54 18.57
C PRO A 90 -6.48 17.71 19.84
N ALA A 91 -5.70 18.03 20.88
CA ALA A 91 -5.68 17.28 22.15
C ALA A 91 -7.07 17.17 22.83
N GLU A 92 -7.96 18.12 22.56
CA GLU A 92 -9.33 18.14 23.08
C GLU A 92 -10.23 17.11 22.38
N ALA A 93 -10.01 16.87 21.09
CA ALA A 93 -10.71 15.86 20.32
C ALA A 93 -10.17 14.43 20.60
N ALA A 94 -8.96 14.31 21.14
CA ALA A 94 -8.28 13.03 21.38
C ALA A 94 -8.98 12.12 22.40
N ARG A 95 -9.95 12.61 23.19
CA ARG A 95 -10.67 11.79 24.19
C ARG A 95 -11.54 10.67 23.59
N GLY A 96 -11.84 10.73 22.30
CA GLY A 96 -12.60 9.71 21.58
C GLY A 96 -11.85 9.11 20.39
N VAL A 97 -10.61 9.53 20.16
CA VAL A 97 -9.80 9.10 19.02
C VAL A 97 -8.76 8.11 19.51
N ILE A 98 -8.78 6.91 18.97
CA ILE A 98 -7.76 5.89 19.18
C ILE A 98 -6.93 5.83 17.92
N LEU A 99 -5.68 6.30 18.02
CA LEU A 99 -4.68 6.15 16.98
C LEU A 99 -3.84 4.93 17.30
N HIS A 100 -3.82 3.97 16.40
CA HIS A 100 -2.83 2.91 16.49
C HIS A 100 -1.49 3.49 16.05
N ARG A 101 -0.48 3.39 16.92
CA ARG A 101 0.88 3.88 16.64
C ARG A 101 1.43 3.13 15.43
N LEU A 102 1.60 3.86 14.34
CA LEU A 102 1.98 3.31 13.05
C LEU A 102 3.44 3.65 12.75
N ASP A 103 4.35 3.13 13.57
CA ASP A 103 5.74 3.01 13.13
C ASP A 103 5.76 2.14 11.87
N ALA A 104 6.73 2.36 10.99
CA ALA A 104 6.82 1.62 9.74
C ALA A 104 6.60 0.11 9.96
N PHE A 105 5.54 -0.44 9.39
CA PHE A 105 5.13 -1.83 9.55
C PHE A 105 4.92 -2.51 8.20
N VAL A 106 4.91 -3.84 8.21
CA VAL A 106 4.72 -4.64 7.01
C VAL A 106 3.37 -5.34 7.08
N LEU A 107 2.57 -5.17 6.02
CA LEU A 107 1.34 -5.91 5.81
C LEU A 107 1.58 -7.09 4.87
N ALA A 108 1.27 -8.28 5.33
CA ALA A 108 1.21 -9.46 4.49
C ALA A 108 0.05 -9.34 3.47
N PRO A 109 0.05 -10.14 2.41
CA PRO A 109 -1.08 -10.21 1.49
C PRO A 109 -2.40 -10.43 2.23
N LEU A 110 -3.43 -9.69 1.85
CA LEU A 110 -4.78 -9.72 2.42
C LEU A 110 -4.90 -9.32 3.90
N GLN A 111 -3.80 -8.91 4.52
CA GLN A 111 -3.81 -8.42 5.89
C GLN A 111 -4.41 -7.02 5.96
N GLU A 112 -5.19 -6.79 7.01
CA GLU A 112 -5.80 -5.51 7.34
C GLU A 112 -5.31 -5.06 8.72
N VAL A 113 -5.11 -3.75 8.88
CA VAL A 113 -4.75 -3.11 10.15
C VAL A 113 -5.58 -1.85 10.31
N GLU A 114 -6.23 -1.74 11.44
CA GLU A 114 -6.93 -0.52 11.85
C GLU A 114 -5.90 0.57 12.21
N VAL A 115 -6.08 1.75 11.63
CA VAL A 115 -5.14 2.87 11.82
C VAL A 115 -5.75 3.99 12.66
N LEU A 116 -7.06 4.13 12.59
CA LEU A 116 -7.80 5.17 13.30
C LEU A 116 -9.16 4.63 13.73
N ARG A 117 -9.50 4.84 14.99
CA ARG A 117 -10.86 4.64 15.51
C ARG A 117 -11.34 5.87 16.24
N ILE A 118 -12.52 6.33 15.91
CA ILE A 118 -13.20 7.44 16.56
C ILE A 118 -14.46 6.89 17.20
N VAL A 119 -14.58 7.05 18.51
CA VAL A 119 -15.75 6.63 19.26
C VAL A 119 -16.63 7.84 19.57
N TYR A 120 -17.84 7.87 19.04
CA TYR A 120 -18.82 8.90 19.32
C TYR A 120 -19.47 8.62 20.67
N ARG A 121 -19.11 9.38 21.70
CA ARG A 121 -19.84 9.31 22.98
C ARG A 121 -21.11 10.15 22.87
N ALA A 122 -22.25 9.53 23.15
CA ALA A 122 -23.57 10.14 23.06
C ALA A 122 -23.77 11.44 23.88
N SER A 123 -22.80 11.87 24.68
CA SER A 123 -22.86 13.04 25.55
C SER A 123 -22.21 14.31 24.99
N SER A 124 -21.65 14.27 23.79
CA SER A 124 -20.98 15.45 23.20
C SER A 124 -21.14 15.50 21.68
N GLU A 125 -22.35 15.90 21.23
CA GLU A 125 -22.58 16.22 19.80
C GLU A 125 -21.56 17.25 19.26
N GLU A 126 -21.15 18.21 20.10
CA GLU A 126 -20.13 19.20 19.75
C GLU A 126 -18.74 18.58 19.46
N ALA A 127 -18.33 17.59 20.26
CA ALA A 127 -17.04 16.93 20.03
C ALA A 127 -17.07 16.05 18.77
N ALA A 128 -18.17 15.35 18.53
CA ALA A 128 -18.36 14.56 17.31
C ALA A 128 -18.37 15.46 16.06
N SER A 129 -19.08 16.59 16.11
CA SER A 129 -19.10 17.54 14.99
C SER A 129 -17.73 18.17 14.71
N GLY A 130 -16.93 18.43 15.75
CA GLY A 130 -15.56 18.94 15.63
C GLY A 130 -14.61 17.94 14.97
N ILE A 131 -14.70 16.65 15.30
CA ILE A 131 -13.87 15.59 14.70
C ILE A 131 -14.29 15.36 13.24
N THR A 132 -15.59 15.27 12.99
CA THR A 132 -16.12 15.08 11.63
C THR A 132 -15.74 16.25 10.74
N SER A 133 -15.86 17.50 11.22
CA SER A 133 -15.45 18.68 10.46
C SER A 133 -13.95 18.73 10.19
N SER A 134 -13.12 18.20 11.10
CA SER A 134 -11.66 18.11 10.91
C SER A 134 -11.27 17.09 9.84
N LEU A 135 -12.11 16.09 9.59
CA LEU A 135 -11.89 15.07 8.54
C LEU A 135 -12.57 15.47 7.22
N PHE A 136 -13.58 16.34 7.27
CA PHE A 136 -14.30 16.78 6.07
C PHE A 136 -13.36 17.55 5.13
N GLY A 137 -13.28 17.11 3.89
CA GLY A 137 -12.40 17.72 2.88
C GLY A 137 -10.93 17.31 2.96
N ARG A 138 -10.58 16.37 3.85
CA ARG A 138 -9.25 15.80 3.95
C ARG A 138 -9.21 14.38 3.40
N TYR A 139 -8.07 13.99 2.84
CA TYR A 139 -7.86 12.66 2.27
C TYR A 139 -6.74 11.95 3.03
N LEU A 140 -6.90 10.65 3.22
CA LEU A 140 -5.85 9.84 3.81
C LEU A 140 -4.81 9.46 2.75
N GLY A 141 -3.61 10.01 2.89
CA GLY A 141 -2.46 9.66 2.05
C GLY A 141 -1.63 8.56 2.70
N VAL A 142 -1.43 7.47 1.99
CA VAL A 142 -0.60 6.34 2.46
C VAL A 142 0.60 6.22 1.55
N THR A 143 1.79 6.36 2.12
CA THR A 143 3.05 6.09 1.41
C THR A 143 3.53 4.70 1.78
N TYR A 144 3.69 3.85 0.77
CA TYR A 144 4.17 2.48 0.96
C TYR A 144 5.22 2.10 -0.07
N LEU A 145 6.02 1.09 0.27
CA LEU A 145 7.01 0.46 -0.61
C LEU A 145 6.61 -0.98 -0.92
N ASP A 146 6.89 -1.36 -2.16
CA ASP A 146 7.01 -2.74 -2.59
C ASP A 146 8.33 -3.30 -2.06
N ILE A 147 8.31 -4.48 -1.46
CA ILE A 147 9.50 -5.10 -0.85
C ILE A 147 10.30 -5.94 -1.87
N TYR A 148 9.84 -6.06 -3.13
CA TYR A 148 10.52 -6.84 -4.18
C TYR A 148 11.37 -6.04 -5.14
#